data_c6143d814b35f24b93431dd8f99e355d
#
_entry.id   c6143d814b35f24b93431dd8f99e355d
#
_cell.length_a   1.000
_cell.length_b   1.000
_cell.length_c   1.000
_cell.angle_alpha   90.00
_cell.angle_beta   90.00
_cell.angle_gamma   90.00
#
_symmetry.space_group_name_H-M   'P 1'
#
loop_
_entity.id
_entity.type
_entity.pdbx_description
1 polymer ?
#
loop_
_entity_poly.entity_id
_entity_poly.type
_entity_poly.pdbx_seq_one_letter_code
_entity_poly.pdbx_strand_id
1 'polypeptide(L)'
;MGSSISAILAILFMDTLERTALLSFTRLGFYARYVDDILALVEDRTAAIELLDTMNNQHASIKFELEHPDGSNSLGLLDFRITIDGNGELMFDFYKKKAKRDVFVHANSALPCAAKMNIIKNETQRISERCCNDENKEMHLEAFENKLRRNGYSQNFIEKCKVPKRRRNRPPEANGSHLFTSTCRSLLTA
;
A
#
# COMPACT_ATOMS: atom_id res chain seq x y z
N MET A 1 -8.48 -12.97 -20.51
CA MET A 1 -7.16 -12.83 -19.87
C MET A 1 -6.35 -14.06 -20.19
N GLY A 2 -5.05 -13.96 -20.52
CA GLY A 2 -4.21 -15.13 -20.86
C GLY A 2 -3.05 -14.83 -21.79
N SER A 3 -3.04 -13.70 -22.48
CA SER A 3 -1.89 -13.31 -23.29
C SER A 3 -0.81 -12.67 -22.41
N SER A 4 0.44 -13.10 -22.54
CA SER A 4 1.60 -12.50 -21.85
C SER A 4 1.84 -11.03 -22.23
N ILE A 5 1.31 -10.59 -23.37
CA ILE A 5 1.45 -9.22 -23.90
C ILE A 5 0.38 -8.29 -23.34
N SER A 6 -0.77 -8.82 -22.89
CA SER A 6 -1.91 -7.99 -22.43
C SER A 6 -1.54 -7.04 -21.30
N ALA A 7 -0.75 -7.49 -20.34
CA ALA A 7 -0.32 -6.65 -19.21
C ALA A 7 0.56 -5.48 -19.67
N ILE A 8 1.47 -5.74 -20.61
CA ILE A 8 2.38 -4.71 -21.14
C ILE A 8 1.57 -3.68 -21.94
N LEU A 9 0.65 -4.13 -22.79
CA LEU A 9 -0.20 -3.23 -23.58
C LEU A 9 -1.10 -2.38 -22.68
N ALA A 10 -1.65 -2.95 -21.60
CA ALA A 10 -2.43 -2.20 -20.64
C ALA A 10 -1.60 -1.11 -19.94
N ILE A 11 -0.36 -1.43 -19.54
CA ILE A 11 0.54 -0.45 -18.92
C ILE A 11 0.87 0.69 -19.89
N LEU A 12 1.19 0.38 -21.15
CA LEU A 12 1.51 1.38 -22.18
C LEU A 12 0.30 2.27 -22.51
N PHE A 13 -0.88 1.66 -22.59
CA PHE A 13 -2.11 2.41 -22.83
C PHE A 13 -2.40 3.37 -21.68
N MET A 14 -2.30 2.90 -20.44
CA MET A 14 -2.50 3.72 -19.26
C MET A 14 -1.44 4.83 -19.14
N ASP A 15 -0.18 4.55 -19.42
CA ASP A 15 0.90 5.56 -19.43
C ASP A 15 0.60 6.69 -20.42
N THR A 16 0.10 6.36 -21.62
CA THR A 16 -0.28 7.37 -22.62
C THR A 16 -1.44 8.25 -22.13
N LEU A 17 -2.47 7.63 -21.55
CA LEU A 17 -3.64 8.33 -21.00
C LEU A 17 -3.24 9.26 -19.85
N GLU A 18 -2.44 8.76 -18.92
CA GLU A 18 -1.95 9.50 -17.76
C GLU A 18 -1.07 10.68 -18.18
N ARG A 19 -0.13 10.48 -19.08
CA ARG A 19 0.72 11.57 -19.60
C ARG A 19 -0.13 12.70 -20.20
N THR A 20 -1.13 12.35 -20.99
CA THR A 20 -2.02 13.34 -21.62
C THR A 20 -2.80 14.12 -20.56
N ALA A 21 -3.36 13.43 -19.56
CA ALA A 21 -4.13 14.05 -18.49
C ALA A 21 -3.27 14.95 -17.58
N LEU A 22 -2.05 14.47 -17.23
CA LEU A 22 -1.20 15.13 -16.24
C LEU A 22 -0.40 16.32 -16.81
N LEU A 23 -0.18 16.36 -18.13
CA LEU A 23 0.56 17.46 -18.77
C LEU A 23 0.00 18.86 -18.48
N SER A 24 -1.31 18.96 -18.34
CA SER A 24 -2.01 20.25 -18.09
C SER A 24 -2.33 20.47 -16.62
N PHE A 25 -2.06 19.51 -15.74
CA PHE A 25 -2.47 19.57 -14.34
C PHE A 25 -1.33 20.04 -13.44
N THR A 26 -1.38 21.30 -13.01
CA THR A 26 -0.28 21.98 -12.28
C THR A 26 -0.36 21.83 -10.76
N ARG A 27 -1.52 21.40 -10.22
CA ARG A 27 -1.80 21.30 -8.77
C ARG A 27 -1.51 19.92 -8.19
N LEU A 28 -0.57 19.17 -8.84
CA LEU A 28 -0.19 17.82 -8.47
C LEU A 28 1.19 17.82 -7.82
N GLY A 29 1.27 17.37 -6.57
CA GLY A 29 2.53 17.23 -5.85
C GLY A 29 3.20 15.88 -6.08
N PHE A 30 2.38 14.80 -6.21
CA PHE A 30 2.89 13.45 -6.44
C PHE A 30 1.84 12.61 -7.17
N TYR A 31 2.29 11.69 -8.01
CA TYR A 31 1.46 10.71 -8.70
C TYR A 31 2.18 9.37 -8.83
N ALA A 32 1.52 8.31 -8.48
CA ALA A 32 2.01 6.96 -8.69
C ALA A 32 0.85 6.01 -8.96
N ARG A 33 1.05 5.07 -9.90
CA ARG A 33 0.09 4.01 -10.18
C ARG A 33 0.69 2.63 -9.92
N TYR A 34 -0.09 1.78 -9.31
CA TYR A 34 0.20 0.36 -9.16
C TYR A 34 -0.95 -0.45 -9.74
N VAL A 35 -0.79 -0.92 -10.96
CA VAL A 35 -1.79 -1.64 -11.77
C VAL A 35 -3.04 -0.78 -11.99
N ASP A 36 -4.07 -0.97 -11.18
CA ASP A 36 -5.37 -0.29 -11.15
C ASP A 36 -5.50 0.75 -10.02
N ASP A 37 -4.68 0.65 -8.98
CA ASP A 37 -4.68 1.60 -7.86
C ASP A 37 -3.78 2.82 -8.18
N ILE A 38 -4.29 4.03 -7.99
CA ILE A 38 -3.57 5.30 -8.16
C ILE A 38 -3.49 6.02 -6.83
N LEU A 39 -2.32 6.57 -6.53
CA LEU A 39 -2.10 7.51 -5.44
C LEU A 39 -1.68 8.85 -6.01
N ALA A 40 -2.44 9.89 -5.72
CA ALA A 40 -2.10 11.26 -6.06
C ALA A 40 -2.14 12.16 -4.82
N LEU A 41 -1.13 13.02 -4.68
CA LEU A 41 -1.11 14.10 -3.69
C LEU A 41 -1.40 15.40 -4.42
N VAL A 42 -2.46 16.06 -4.01
CA VAL A 42 -2.92 17.32 -4.61
C VAL A 42 -3.08 18.40 -3.54
N GLU A 43 -3.16 19.64 -3.97
CA GLU A 43 -3.23 20.79 -3.05
C GLU A 43 -4.47 20.77 -2.17
N ASP A 44 -5.63 20.44 -2.74
CA ASP A 44 -6.89 20.43 -2.02
C ASP A 44 -7.93 19.49 -2.68
N ARG A 45 -9.11 19.41 -2.07
CA ARG A 45 -10.20 18.56 -2.55
C ARG A 45 -10.74 18.99 -3.92
N THR A 46 -10.68 20.28 -4.24
CA THR A 46 -11.12 20.78 -5.54
C THR A 46 -10.18 20.29 -6.63
N ALA A 47 -8.87 20.38 -6.42
CA ALA A 47 -7.86 19.83 -7.31
C ALA A 47 -8.02 18.33 -7.51
N ALA A 48 -8.47 17.61 -6.46
CA ALA A 48 -8.77 16.19 -6.53
C ALA A 48 -9.90 15.88 -7.52
N ILE A 49 -10.99 16.64 -7.44
CA ILE A 49 -12.15 16.48 -8.34
C ILE A 49 -11.77 16.88 -9.77
N GLU A 50 -11.02 17.97 -9.95
CA GLU A 50 -10.53 18.40 -11.27
C GLU A 50 -9.63 17.33 -11.91
N LEU A 51 -8.75 16.69 -11.12
CA LEU A 51 -7.91 15.59 -11.60
C LEU A 51 -8.77 14.38 -12.02
N LEU A 52 -9.76 14.00 -11.19
CA LEU A 52 -10.70 12.92 -11.50
C LEU A 52 -11.43 13.18 -12.82
N ASP A 53 -11.99 14.38 -12.99
CA ASP A 53 -12.70 14.78 -14.21
C ASP A 53 -11.76 14.76 -15.42
N THR A 54 -10.54 15.27 -15.27
CA THR A 54 -9.53 15.26 -16.32
C THR A 54 -9.19 13.83 -16.74
N MET A 55 -8.97 12.92 -15.78
CA MET A 55 -8.68 11.50 -16.05
C MET A 55 -9.88 10.81 -16.71
N ASN A 56 -11.10 11.04 -16.23
CA ASN A 56 -12.31 10.41 -16.74
C ASN A 56 -12.70 10.89 -18.15
N ASN A 57 -12.21 12.05 -18.56
CA ASN A 57 -12.46 12.61 -19.90
C ASN A 57 -11.47 12.08 -20.96
N GLN A 58 -10.41 11.35 -20.58
CA GLN A 58 -9.42 10.87 -21.53
C GLN A 58 -9.94 9.71 -22.39
N HIS A 59 -10.79 8.84 -21.85
CA HIS A 59 -11.30 7.67 -22.59
C HIS A 59 -12.69 7.23 -22.12
N ALA A 60 -13.58 6.92 -23.06
CA ALA A 60 -14.98 6.62 -22.75
C ALA A 60 -15.16 5.31 -21.94
N SER A 61 -14.28 4.32 -22.15
CA SER A 61 -14.39 3.00 -21.52
C SER A 61 -13.60 2.85 -20.23
N ILE A 62 -12.83 3.88 -19.81
CA ILE A 62 -12.07 3.86 -18.56
C ILE A 62 -12.70 4.88 -17.64
N LYS A 63 -13.00 4.44 -16.42
CA LYS A 63 -13.56 5.30 -15.38
C LYS A 63 -12.77 5.13 -14.10
N PHE A 64 -12.44 6.25 -13.49
CA PHE A 64 -11.78 6.35 -12.21
C PHE A 64 -12.80 6.76 -11.15
N GLU A 65 -12.64 6.23 -9.97
CA GLU A 65 -13.41 6.61 -8.79
C GLU A 65 -12.46 7.28 -7.78
N LEU A 66 -13.00 8.17 -6.99
CA LEU A 66 -12.24 8.93 -6.02
C LEU A 66 -12.52 8.40 -4.61
N GLU A 67 -11.49 7.87 -3.95
CA GLU A 67 -11.53 7.60 -2.52
C GLU A 67 -10.91 8.75 -1.74
N HIS A 68 -11.61 9.20 -0.71
CA HIS A 68 -11.11 10.22 0.22
C HIS A 68 -10.63 9.58 1.51
N PRO A 69 -9.65 10.20 2.20
CA PRO A 69 -9.32 9.84 3.57
C PRO A 69 -10.56 9.83 4.47
N ASP A 70 -10.60 8.89 5.40
CA ASP A 70 -11.65 8.78 6.40
C ASP A 70 -11.60 9.92 7.43
N GLY A 71 -12.51 9.92 8.42
CA GLY A 71 -12.56 10.94 9.49
C GLY A 71 -11.30 11.02 10.36
N SER A 72 -10.40 10.04 10.27
CA SER A 72 -9.08 10.04 10.92
C SER A 72 -7.95 10.49 9.99
N ASN A 73 -8.29 11.09 8.84
CA ASN A 73 -7.35 11.51 7.80
C ASN A 73 -6.48 10.35 7.28
N SER A 74 -7.07 9.17 7.19
CA SER A 74 -6.41 7.90 6.87
C SER A 74 -7.00 7.28 5.62
N LEU A 75 -6.14 6.74 4.76
CA LEU A 75 -6.50 6.09 3.51
C LEU A 75 -5.84 4.71 3.41
N GLY A 76 -6.61 3.71 2.97
CA GLY A 76 -6.08 2.37 2.73
C GLY A 76 -5.69 2.18 1.27
N LEU A 77 -4.40 2.02 1.00
CA LEU A 77 -3.86 1.74 -0.34
C LEU A 77 -3.08 0.43 -0.32
N LEU A 78 -3.48 -0.54 -1.14
CA LEU A 78 -2.85 -1.86 -1.17
C LEU A 78 -2.78 -2.51 0.23
N ASP A 79 -1.57 -2.68 0.75
CA ASP A 79 -1.28 -3.20 2.10
C ASP A 79 -0.85 -2.09 3.08
N PHE A 80 -1.02 -0.82 2.70
CA PHE A 80 -0.66 0.34 3.51
C PHE A 80 -1.89 1.09 3.99
N ARG A 81 -1.85 1.55 5.22
CA ARG A 81 -2.66 2.66 5.70
C ARG A 81 -1.78 3.89 5.69
N ILE A 82 -2.18 4.89 4.94
CA ILE A 82 -1.50 6.17 4.83
C ILE A 82 -2.28 7.16 5.66
N THR A 83 -1.63 7.84 6.58
CA THR A 83 -2.24 8.86 7.44
C THR A 83 -1.41 10.13 7.35
N ILE A 84 -2.06 11.28 7.27
CA ILE A 84 -1.40 12.57 7.39
C ILE A 84 -1.52 13.00 8.84
N ASP A 85 -0.39 13.19 9.51
CA ASP A 85 -0.37 13.66 10.89
C ASP A 85 -0.71 15.14 11.02
N GLY A 86 -0.79 15.64 12.27
CA GLY A 86 -1.09 17.06 12.55
C GLY A 86 -0.03 18.04 12.03
N ASN A 87 1.16 17.57 11.69
CA ASN A 87 2.26 18.35 11.12
C ASN A 87 2.28 18.31 9.58
N GLY A 88 1.41 17.51 8.96
CA GLY A 88 1.38 17.28 7.51
C GLY A 88 2.35 16.20 7.04
N GLU A 89 2.92 15.40 7.94
CA GLU A 89 3.82 14.30 7.59
C GLU A 89 3.01 13.03 7.25
N LEU A 90 3.51 12.29 6.25
CA LEU A 90 2.92 11.01 5.85
C LEU A 90 3.41 9.89 6.75
N MET A 91 2.46 9.25 7.43
CA MET A 91 2.68 8.06 8.25
C MET A 91 2.18 6.83 7.52
N PHE A 92 2.95 5.76 7.55
CA PHE A 92 2.59 4.48 6.93
C PHE A 92 2.45 3.40 7.99
N ASP A 93 1.36 2.61 7.86
CA ASP A 93 1.10 1.46 8.72
C ASP A 93 0.63 0.27 7.88
N PHE A 94 0.72 -0.93 8.43
CA PHE A 94 0.22 -2.13 7.77
C PHE A 94 -1.30 -2.13 7.75
N TYR A 95 -1.87 -2.34 6.55
CA TYR A 95 -3.31 -2.32 6.32
C TYR A 95 -3.80 -3.64 5.75
N LYS A 96 -4.92 -4.11 6.29
CA LYS A 96 -5.65 -5.24 5.77
C LYS A 96 -7.11 -4.85 5.58
N LYS A 97 -7.61 -4.92 4.35
CA LYS A 97 -9.03 -4.64 4.03
C LYS A 97 -9.95 -5.52 4.90
N LYS A 98 -10.95 -4.93 5.55
CA LYS A 98 -11.91 -5.62 6.43
C LYS A 98 -12.65 -6.75 5.72
N ALA A 99 -12.93 -6.60 4.43
CA ALA A 99 -13.59 -7.60 3.59
C ALA A 99 -12.73 -8.85 3.31
N LYS A 100 -11.41 -8.80 3.52
CA LYS A 100 -10.52 -9.94 3.29
C LYS A 100 -10.72 -10.97 4.39
N ARG A 101 -11.27 -12.14 4.03
CA ARG A 101 -11.43 -13.26 4.97
C ARG A 101 -10.11 -13.55 5.68
N ASP A 102 -10.17 -13.77 6.98
CA ASP A 102 -8.99 -14.05 7.81
C ASP A 102 -8.56 -15.52 7.69
N VAL A 103 -8.46 -16.00 6.45
CA VAL A 103 -8.04 -17.37 6.14
C VAL A 103 -6.52 -17.41 6.06
N PHE A 104 -5.92 -18.36 6.74
CA PHE A 104 -4.49 -18.64 6.66
C PHE A 104 -4.25 -20.14 6.50
N VAL A 105 -3.09 -20.52 5.98
CA VAL A 105 -2.71 -21.94 5.82
C VAL A 105 -2.66 -22.63 7.19
N HIS A 106 -3.43 -23.70 7.34
CA HIS A 106 -3.44 -24.49 8.58
C HIS A 106 -2.15 -25.31 8.72
N ALA A 107 -1.67 -25.49 9.96
CA ALA A 107 -0.46 -26.27 10.25
C ALA A 107 -0.52 -27.69 9.71
N ASN A 108 -1.69 -28.34 9.73
CA ASN A 108 -1.91 -29.71 9.23
C ASN A 108 -2.28 -29.77 7.72
N SER A 109 -2.17 -28.65 6.98
CA SER A 109 -2.39 -28.69 5.53
C SER A 109 -1.36 -29.58 4.82
N ALA A 110 -1.68 -30.06 3.62
CA ALA A 110 -0.79 -30.89 2.81
C ALA A 110 0.44 -30.16 2.26
N LEU A 111 0.56 -28.84 2.47
CA LEU A 111 1.73 -28.07 2.01
C LEU A 111 3.02 -28.53 2.70
N PRO A 112 4.16 -28.62 1.96
CA PRO A 112 5.46 -28.89 2.54
C PRO A 112 5.82 -27.92 3.66
N CYS A 113 6.55 -28.39 4.67
CA CYS A 113 6.98 -27.59 5.82
C CYS A 113 7.75 -26.33 5.38
N ALA A 114 8.66 -26.47 4.41
CA ALA A 114 9.42 -25.34 3.87
C ALA A 114 8.53 -24.26 3.24
N ALA A 115 7.47 -24.65 2.52
CA ALA A 115 6.52 -23.71 1.95
C ALA A 115 5.75 -22.94 3.04
N LYS A 116 5.29 -23.63 4.09
CA LYS A 116 4.65 -23.01 5.26
C LYS A 116 5.57 -22.00 5.94
N MET A 117 6.84 -22.38 6.16
CA MET A 117 7.84 -21.48 6.74
C MET A 117 8.05 -20.23 5.89
N ASN A 118 8.16 -20.38 4.57
CA ASN A 118 8.35 -19.25 3.66
C ASN A 118 7.14 -18.29 3.66
N ILE A 119 5.92 -18.82 3.67
CA ILE A 119 4.69 -18.01 3.74
C ILE A 119 4.71 -17.18 5.04
N ILE A 120 5.03 -17.80 6.18
CA ILE A 120 5.08 -17.10 7.47
C ILE A 120 6.20 -16.06 7.50
N LYS A 121 7.40 -16.39 7.02
CA LYS A 121 8.52 -15.44 6.94
C LYS A 121 8.19 -14.24 6.07
N ASN A 122 7.62 -14.47 4.89
CA ASN A 122 7.25 -13.41 3.96
C ASN A 122 6.19 -12.48 4.59
N GLU A 123 5.18 -13.03 5.28
CA GLU A 123 4.16 -12.22 5.94
C GLU A 123 4.74 -11.42 7.11
N THR A 124 5.59 -12.04 7.93
CA THR A 124 6.31 -11.36 9.02
C THR A 124 7.17 -10.21 8.48
N GLN A 125 7.89 -10.44 7.40
CA GLN A 125 8.70 -9.42 6.75
C GLN A 125 7.82 -8.30 6.18
N ARG A 126 6.72 -8.65 5.52
CA ARG A 126 5.75 -7.71 4.95
C ARG A 126 5.19 -6.77 6.01
N ILE A 127 4.75 -7.30 7.16
CA ILE A 127 4.29 -6.48 8.29
C ILE A 127 5.41 -5.56 8.77
N SER A 128 6.61 -6.11 8.95
CA SER A 128 7.75 -5.36 9.51
C SER A 128 8.24 -4.22 8.61
N GLU A 129 8.10 -4.35 7.30
CA GLU A 129 8.55 -3.35 6.32
C GLU A 129 7.53 -2.24 6.10
N ARG A 130 6.25 -2.49 6.40
CA ARG A 130 5.16 -1.55 6.12
C ARG A 130 4.79 -0.63 7.27
N CYS A 131 5.28 -0.89 8.48
CA CYS A 131 5.05 -0.03 9.63
C CYS A 131 6.20 0.95 9.82
N CYS A 132 5.90 2.24 9.91
CA CYS A 132 6.88 3.27 10.27
C CYS A 132 7.15 3.28 11.78
N ASN A 133 6.14 2.95 12.59
CA ASN A 133 6.22 2.93 14.05
C ASN A 133 6.48 1.51 14.57
N ASP A 134 7.43 1.38 15.51
CA ASP A 134 7.77 0.10 16.12
C ASP A 134 6.62 -0.44 17.01
N GLU A 135 5.83 0.41 17.66
CA GLU A 135 4.67 0.00 18.45
C GLU A 135 3.58 -0.67 17.58
N ASN A 136 3.21 -0.03 16.49
CA ASN A 136 2.25 -0.58 15.51
C ASN A 136 2.76 -1.89 14.92
N LYS A 137 4.05 -1.95 14.61
CA LYS A 137 4.68 -3.16 14.11
C LYS A 137 4.59 -4.32 15.09
N GLU A 138 4.89 -4.08 16.37
CA GLU A 138 4.80 -5.10 17.42
C GLU A 138 3.35 -5.57 17.59
N MET A 139 2.39 -4.66 17.60
CA MET A 139 0.95 -4.97 17.65
C MET A 139 0.53 -5.87 16.47
N HIS A 140 0.90 -5.53 15.25
CA HIS A 140 0.55 -6.33 14.06
C HIS A 140 1.26 -7.69 14.03
N LEU A 141 2.50 -7.78 14.50
CA LEU A 141 3.22 -9.04 14.62
C LEU A 141 2.61 -9.94 15.68
N GLU A 142 2.21 -9.41 16.83
CA GLU A 142 1.52 -10.16 17.87
C GLU A 142 0.15 -10.68 17.38
N ALA A 143 -0.63 -9.82 16.71
CA ALA A 143 -1.88 -10.23 16.09
C ALA A 143 -1.69 -11.36 15.07
N PHE A 144 -0.60 -11.31 14.29
CA PHE A 144 -0.25 -12.36 13.34
C PHE A 144 0.18 -13.65 14.04
N GLU A 145 0.99 -13.60 15.11
CA GLU A 145 1.34 -14.77 15.92
C GLU A 145 0.10 -15.43 16.53
N ASN A 146 -0.82 -14.64 17.06
CA ASN A 146 -2.08 -15.14 17.60
C ASN A 146 -2.93 -15.83 16.52
N LYS A 147 -2.91 -15.32 15.29
CA LYS A 147 -3.52 -15.98 14.14
C LYS A 147 -2.84 -17.31 13.81
N LEU A 148 -1.54 -17.39 13.82
CA LEU A 148 -0.79 -18.64 13.60
C LEU A 148 -1.13 -19.70 14.65
N ARG A 149 -1.20 -19.34 15.94
CA ARG A 149 -1.61 -20.24 17.02
C ARG A 149 -3.00 -20.81 16.79
N ARG A 150 -3.97 -19.95 16.38
CA ARG A 150 -5.34 -20.39 16.03
C ARG A 150 -5.36 -21.35 14.82
N ASN A 151 -4.38 -21.26 13.92
CA ASN A 151 -4.23 -22.15 12.77
C ASN A 151 -3.35 -23.40 13.09
N GLY A 152 -3.12 -23.71 14.38
CA GLY A 152 -2.47 -24.94 14.83
C GLY A 152 -0.94 -24.93 14.79
N TYR A 153 -0.29 -23.79 14.57
CA TYR A 153 1.18 -23.71 14.60
C TYR A 153 1.69 -23.69 16.04
N SER A 154 2.70 -24.54 16.33
CA SER A 154 3.35 -24.56 17.63
C SER A 154 4.25 -23.33 17.82
N GLN A 155 4.46 -22.92 19.08
CA GLN A 155 5.32 -21.78 19.41
C GLN A 155 6.75 -21.98 18.86
N ASN A 156 7.30 -23.20 18.99
CA ASN A 156 8.63 -23.52 18.46
C ASN A 156 8.72 -23.35 16.94
N PHE A 157 7.65 -23.63 16.22
CA PHE A 157 7.62 -23.44 14.77
C PHE A 157 7.57 -21.95 14.42
N ILE A 158 6.75 -21.16 15.13
CA ILE A 158 6.65 -19.72 14.96
C ILE A 158 8.01 -19.07 15.22
N GLU A 159 8.69 -19.43 16.30
CA GLU A 159 10.03 -18.88 16.62
C GLU A 159 11.06 -19.18 15.51
N LYS A 160 11.05 -20.39 14.94
CA LYS A 160 11.92 -20.73 13.80
C LYS A 160 11.63 -19.90 12.54
N CYS A 161 10.43 -19.37 12.42
CA CYS A 161 10.03 -18.51 11.30
C CYS A 161 10.37 -17.04 11.53
N LYS A 162 10.71 -16.62 12.75
CA LYS A 162 11.10 -15.22 13.01
C LYS A 162 12.35 -14.89 12.22
N VAL A 163 12.25 -13.87 11.39
CA VAL A 163 13.39 -13.35 10.64
C VAL A 163 14.26 -12.56 11.61
N PRO A 164 15.58 -12.82 11.69
CA PRO A 164 16.47 -12.02 12.53
C PRO A 164 16.32 -10.55 12.13
N LYS A 165 16.25 -9.67 13.13
CA LYS A 165 16.17 -8.19 12.90
C LYS A 165 17.37 -7.80 12.02
N ARG A 166 17.15 -7.69 10.69
CA ARG A 166 18.14 -7.05 9.83
C ARG A 166 18.27 -5.61 10.30
N ARG A 167 19.44 -5.21 10.75
CA ARG A 167 19.74 -3.78 10.92
C ARG A 167 19.43 -3.14 9.57
N ARG A 168 18.37 -2.33 9.51
CA ARG A 168 18.17 -1.43 8.40
C ARG A 168 19.38 -0.51 8.39
N ASN A 169 20.32 -0.73 7.46
CA ASN A 169 21.08 0.40 6.95
C ASN A 169 20.01 1.25 6.26
N ARG A 170 19.48 2.26 6.96
CA ARG A 170 18.74 3.33 6.27
C ARG A 170 19.68 3.80 5.18
N PRO A 171 19.25 3.82 3.90
CA PRO A 171 19.97 4.59 2.92
C PRO A 171 20.10 6.00 3.52
N PRO A 172 21.23 6.71 3.27
CA PRO A 172 21.37 8.09 3.71
C PRO A 172 20.10 8.81 3.29
N GLU A 173 19.51 9.57 4.20
CA GLU A 173 18.32 10.38 3.95
C GLU A 173 18.58 11.12 2.65
N ALA A 174 17.90 10.72 1.59
CA ALA A 174 17.83 11.55 0.41
C ALA A 174 17.23 12.86 0.94
N ASN A 175 17.95 13.97 0.78
CA ASN A 175 17.53 15.32 1.16
C ASN A 175 16.28 15.76 0.37
N GLY A 176 15.26 14.93 0.33
CA GLY A 176 13.96 15.14 -0.30
C GLY A 176 12.84 15.43 0.70
N SER A 177 13.14 15.42 2.01
CA SER A 177 12.13 15.67 3.04
C SER A 177 11.59 17.12 3.06
N HIS A 178 12.21 18.04 2.33
CA HIS A 178 11.75 19.43 2.24
C HIS A 178 10.75 19.70 1.12
N LEU A 179 10.46 18.74 0.23
CA LEU A 179 9.49 18.92 -0.86
C LEU A 179 8.04 18.61 -0.45
N PHE A 180 7.82 17.98 0.70
CA PHE A 180 6.48 17.54 1.12
C PHE A 180 5.84 18.39 2.22
N THR A 181 6.53 19.36 2.78
CA THR A 181 6.13 20.01 4.03
C THR A 181 5.26 21.24 3.89
N SER A 182 4.90 21.71 2.71
CA SER A 182 4.17 22.99 2.67
C SER A 182 2.82 23.03 1.96
N THR A 183 2.38 22.01 1.18
CA THR A 183 1.20 22.27 0.34
C THR A 183 0.26 21.09 0.05
N CYS A 184 0.56 19.85 0.39
CA CYS A 184 -0.33 18.72 0.06
C CYS A 184 -1.30 18.39 1.19
N ARG A 185 -2.59 18.76 1.04
CA ARG A 185 -3.65 18.50 2.03
C ARG A 185 -4.63 17.40 1.65
N SER A 186 -4.48 16.75 0.52
CA SER A 186 -5.42 15.71 0.06
C SER A 186 -4.73 14.53 -0.58
N LEU A 187 -5.13 13.33 -0.19
CA LEU A 187 -4.75 12.05 -0.76
C LEU A 187 -5.88 11.54 -1.66
N LEU A 188 -5.52 10.98 -2.81
CA LEU A 188 -6.43 10.38 -3.76
C LEU A 188 -6.02 8.95 -4.06
N THR A 189 -6.99 8.01 -4.04
CA THR A 189 -6.84 6.70 -4.66
C THR A 189 -7.97 6.48 -5.67
N ALA A 190 -7.68 5.83 -6.75
CA ALA A 190 -8.65 5.40 -7.75
C ALA A 190 -8.88 3.89 -7.68
#